data_329b8f332f825bb52ad8e0d04796720e
#
_entry.id   329b8f332f825bb52ad8e0d04796720e
#
_cell.length_a   1.000
_cell.length_b   1.000
_cell.length_c   1.000
_cell.angle_alpha   90.00
_cell.angle_beta   90.00
_cell.angle_gamma   90.00
#
_symmetry.space_group_name_H-M   'P 1'
#
loop_
_entity.id
_entity.type
_entity.pdbx_description
1 polymer ?
#
loop_
_entity_poly.entity_id
_entity_poly.type
_entity_poly.pdbx_seq_one_letter_code
_entity_poly.pdbx_strand_id
1 'polypeptide(L)'
;MPQVIQGYLVNIKPSDTTAESTYVSDIIPAAATQTIHYPSQYRSYAISAAIKNQDGTNACTFSVNGQPGITLSAGADQNINNQSIVSITVTSGAAGTCDILAQVTPIYVSTEAQRFRTERG
;
A
#
# COMPACT_ATOMS: atom_id res chain seq x y z
N MET A 1 26.11 21.35 12.56
CA MET A 1 26.00 20.90 12.14
C MET A 1 26.01 20.75 11.32
N PRO A 2 25.93 20.50 11.49
CA PRO A 2 25.64 20.08 10.88
C PRO A 2 25.44 19.77 10.30
N GLN A 3 25.16 19.67 10.47
CA GLN A 3 24.65 19.22 10.15
C GLN A 3 24.47 18.66 9.58
N VAL A 4 24.55 18.61 9.91
CA VAL A 4 24.22 17.98 9.53
C VAL A 4 24.13 17.38 9.05
N ILE A 5 23.88 17.18 9.35
CA ILE A 5 23.70 16.61 9.03
C ILE A 5 23.57 16.48 8.34
N GLN A 6 23.58 16.56 8.57
CA GLN A 6 23.28 16.39 8.08
C GLN A 6 22.92 16.22 7.32
N GLY A 7 22.86 16.32 7.44
CA GLY A 7 22.35 16.14 6.94
C GLY A 7 21.77 15.85 6.51
N TYR A 8 21.48 15.86 6.88
CA TYR A 8 20.74 15.52 6.63
C TYR A 8 19.89 15.53 6.73
N LEU A 9 19.63 15.55 7.22
CA LEU A 9 18.77 15.63 7.53
C LEU A 9 18.13 15.86 7.35
N VAL A 10 18.19 15.86 7.17
CA VAL A 10 17.56 16.15 7.13
C VAL A 10 16.64 16.71 7.26
N ASN A 11 16.45 17.03 7.25
CA ASN A 11 15.42 17.58 7.50
C ASN A 11 14.37 17.35 6.55
N ILE A 12 13.53 16.41 6.75
CA ILE A 12 12.42 16.11 5.92
C ILE A 12 11.30 17.07 6.23
N LYS A 13 10.82 17.75 5.22
CA LYS A 13 9.73 18.68 5.39
C LYS A 13 8.41 17.99 5.12
N PRO A 14 7.32 18.47 5.70
CA PRO A 14 6.01 17.86 5.41
C PRO A 14 5.67 17.85 3.93
N SER A 15 6.06 18.87 3.21
CA SER A 15 5.80 18.90 1.79
C SER A 15 6.55 17.80 1.06
N ASP A 16 7.73 17.45 1.54
CA ASP A 16 8.47 16.37 0.91
C ASP A 16 7.78 15.04 1.12
N THR A 17 7.24 14.82 2.31
CA THR A 17 6.50 13.61 2.59
C THR A 17 5.30 13.47 1.67
N THR A 18 4.58 14.56 1.46
CA THR A 18 3.43 14.55 0.58
C THR A 18 3.85 14.22 -0.85
N ALA A 19 4.95 14.78 -1.29
CA ALA A 19 5.42 14.56 -2.64
C ALA A 19 5.86 13.11 -2.86
N GLU A 20 6.11 12.37 -1.79
CA GLU A 20 6.53 11.00 -1.92
C GLU A 20 5.37 10.04 -2.07
N SER A 21 4.15 10.48 -1.87
CA SER A 21 3.01 9.59 -2.08
C SER A 21 2.90 9.25 -3.56
N THR A 22 2.67 7.99 -3.85
CA THR A 22 2.59 7.54 -5.23
C THR A 22 1.59 6.40 -5.33
N TYR A 23 1.27 6.01 -6.56
CA TYR A 23 0.36 4.91 -6.81
C TYR A 23 1.14 3.68 -7.25
N VAL A 24 0.73 2.53 -6.77
CA VAL A 24 1.28 1.24 -7.21
C VAL A 24 0.14 0.36 -7.66
N SER A 25 0.39 -0.46 -8.66
CA SER A 25 -0.62 -1.31 -9.26
C SER A 25 -0.15 -2.76 -9.18
N ASP A 26 -1.05 -3.62 -8.75
CA ASP A 26 -0.80 -5.04 -8.68
C ASP A 26 -1.96 -5.77 -9.34
N ILE A 27 -1.67 -6.76 -10.13
CA ILE A 27 -2.67 -7.56 -10.83
C ILE A 27 -2.54 -8.98 -10.35
N ILE A 28 -3.61 -9.49 -9.74
CA ILE A 28 -3.65 -10.85 -9.24
C ILE A 28 -4.17 -11.74 -10.37
N PRO A 29 -3.44 -12.76 -10.80
CA PRO A 29 -3.88 -13.61 -11.91
C PRO A 29 -5.18 -14.33 -11.57
N ALA A 30 -5.88 -14.79 -12.60
CA ALA A 30 -7.10 -15.58 -12.41
C ALA A 30 -6.79 -16.82 -11.59
N ALA A 31 -7.74 -17.24 -10.79
CA ALA A 31 -7.67 -18.46 -10.01
C ALA A 31 -6.45 -18.51 -9.08
N ALA A 32 -6.08 -17.37 -8.52
CA ALA A 32 -4.91 -17.28 -7.66
C ALA A 32 -5.22 -16.51 -6.39
N THR A 33 -4.46 -16.80 -5.34
CA THR A 33 -4.52 -16.07 -4.10
C THR A 33 -3.15 -15.47 -3.86
N GLN A 34 -3.09 -14.15 -3.64
CA GLN A 34 -1.84 -13.47 -3.37
C GLN A 34 -2.05 -12.43 -2.29
N THR A 35 -0.99 -12.19 -1.54
CA THR A 35 -0.98 -11.12 -0.54
C THR A 35 0.03 -10.08 -0.96
N ILE A 36 -0.42 -8.84 -1.02
CA ILE A 36 0.45 -7.70 -1.22
C ILE A 36 0.77 -7.14 0.14
N HIS A 37 2.03 -7.16 0.52
CA HIS A 37 2.48 -6.64 1.81
C HIS A 37 3.25 -5.35 1.55
N TYR A 38 2.63 -4.22 1.81
CA TYR A 38 3.16 -2.93 1.38
C TYR A 38 4.49 -2.56 2.01
N PRO A 39 4.69 -2.75 3.32
CA PRO A 39 5.99 -2.44 3.90
C PRO A 39 7.14 -3.23 3.30
N SER A 40 6.96 -4.51 3.01
CA SER A 40 8.06 -5.31 2.48
C SER A 40 8.24 -5.13 0.98
N GLN A 41 7.18 -4.89 0.24
CA GLN A 41 7.30 -4.76 -1.21
C GLN A 41 7.60 -3.35 -1.66
N TYR A 42 7.07 -2.35 -0.96
CA TYR A 42 7.17 -0.97 -1.41
C TYR A 42 7.76 -0.04 -0.36
N ARG A 43 8.17 -0.56 0.79
CA ARG A 43 8.70 0.23 1.90
C ARG A 43 7.73 1.35 2.28
N SER A 44 6.46 1.03 2.21
CA SER A 44 5.39 2.01 2.40
C SER A 44 4.22 1.31 3.04
N TYR A 45 3.21 2.08 3.38
CA TYR A 45 1.90 1.51 3.64
C TYR A 45 0.91 2.23 2.73
N ALA A 46 -0.20 1.59 2.47
CA ALA A 46 -1.19 2.18 1.60
C ALA A 46 -2.17 2.99 2.43
N ILE A 47 -2.57 4.15 1.92
CA ILE A 47 -3.55 5.00 2.57
C ILE A 47 -4.90 4.90 1.89
N SER A 48 -4.93 4.34 0.70
CA SER A 48 -6.18 4.04 0.00
C SER A 48 -5.90 2.97 -1.03
N ALA A 49 -6.92 2.27 -1.45
CA ALA A 49 -6.81 1.26 -2.48
C ALA A 49 -8.13 1.12 -3.22
N ALA A 50 -8.04 0.88 -4.51
CA ALA A 50 -9.18 0.54 -5.33
C ALA A 50 -8.98 -0.89 -5.84
N ILE A 51 -9.96 -1.74 -5.62
CA ILE A 51 -9.89 -3.15 -5.99
C ILE A 51 -10.98 -3.40 -7.02
N LYS A 52 -10.58 -3.91 -8.17
CA LYS A 52 -11.49 -4.15 -9.28
C LYS A 52 -11.49 -5.63 -9.66
N ASN A 53 -12.65 -6.23 -9.62
CA ASN A 53 -12.81 -7.61 -10.08
C ASN A 53 -13.03 -7.60 -11.59
N GLN A 54 -12.03 -8.04 -12.33
CA GLN A 54 -12.11 -8.07 -13.78
C GLN A 54 -12.81 -9.32 -14.31
N ASP A 55 -13.16 -10.25 -13.42
CA ASP A 55 -13.88 -11.45 -13.84
C ASP A 55 -15.34 -11.08 -14.03
N GLY A 56 -15.84 -11.23 -15.23
CA GLY A 56 -17.23 -10.90 -15.52
C GLY A 56 -18.22 -11.99 -15.13
N THR A 57 -17.75 -13.11 -14.62
CA THR A 57 -18.58 -14.25 -14.31
C THR A 57 -18.54 -14.63 -12.84
N ASN A 58 -17.36 -14.57 -12.22
CA ASN A 58 -17.16 -15.07 -10.88
C ASN A 58 -16.84 -13.95 -9.91
N ALA A 59 -17.25 -14.12 -8.66
CA ALA A 59 -16.88 -13.20 -7.62
C ALA A 59 -15.42 -13.42 -7.22
N CYS A 60 -14.81 -12.43 -6.63
CA CYS A 60 -13.51 -12.56 -5.96
C CYS A 60 -13.68 -12.18 -4.52
N THR A 61 -12.65 -12.44 -3.72
CA THR A 61 -12.65 -12.03 -2.32
C THR A 61 -11.36 -11.29 -2.01
N PHE A 62 -11.42 -10.38 -1.07
CA PHE A 62 -10.22 -9.72 -0.59
C PHE A 62 -10.33 -9.45 0.90
N SER A 63 -9.20 -9.35 1.56
CA SER A 63 -9.15 -8.95 2.94
C SER A 63 -8.07 -7.91 3.13
N VAL A 64 -8.26 -7.02 4.08
CA VAL A 64 -7.35 -5.92 4.36
C VAL A 64 -6.81 -6.10 5.75
N ASN A 65 -5.49 -6.07 5.91
CA ASN A 65 -4.83 -6.16 7.21
C ASN A 65 -5.26 -7.39 8.01
N GLY A 66 -5.52 -8.50 7.32
CA GLY A 66 -5.92 -9.73 7.99
C GLY A 66 -7.34 -9.74 8.53
N GLN A 67 -8.15 -8.74 8.18
CA GLN A 67 -9.54 -8.72 8.60
C GLN A 67 -10.34 -9.76 7.81
N PRO A 68 -11.57 -10.06 8.24
CA PRO A 68 -12.41 -11.01 7.50
C PRO A 68 -12.58 -10.61 6.04
N GLY A 69 -12.69 -11.60 5.17
CA GLY A 69 -12.78 -11.37 3.75
C GLY A 69 -14.07 -10.69 3.33
N ILE A 70 -13.97 -9.93 2.25
CA ILE A 70 -15.10 -9.24 1.63
C ILE A 70 -15.25 -9.82 0.24
N THR A 71 -16.50 -10.16 -0.12
CA THR A 71 -16.78 -10.69 -1.45
C THR A 71 -17.10 -9.55 -2.39
N LEU A 72 -16.47 -9.58 -3.56
CA LEU A 72 -16.67 -8.58 -4.58
C LEU A 72 -17.29 -9.26 -5.79
N SER A 73 -18.48 -8.85 -6.14
CA SER A 73 -19.24 -9.47 -7.24
C SER A 73 -18.51 -9.36 -8.56
N ALA A 74 -18.91 -10.19 -9.52
CA ALA A 74 -18.34 -10.15 -10.87
C ALA A 74 -18.42 -8.73 -11.44
N GLY A 75 -17.29 -8.24 -11.92
CA GLY A 75 -17.21 -6.91 -12.53
C GLY A 75 -17.31 -5.73 -11.59
N ALA A 76 -17.43 -5.96 -10.30
CA ALA A 76 -17.59 -4.88 -9.33
C ALA A 76 -16.24 -4.33 -8.87
N ASP A 77 -16.28 -3.16 -8.26
CA ASP A 77 -15.09 -2.58 -7.68
C ASP A 77 -15.41 -2.05 -6.28
N GLN A 78 -14.37 -1.82 -5.52
CA GLN A 78 -14.50 -1.35 -4.14
C GLN A 78 -13.34 -0.43 -3.83
N ASN A 79 -13.63 0.70 -3.19
CA ASN A 79 -12.60 1.60 -2.74
C ASN A 79 -12.45 1.50 -1.23
N ILE A 80 -11.21 1.53 -0.78
CA ILE A 80 -10.86 1.54 0.63
C ILE A 80 -10.12 2.84 0.87
N ASN A 81 -10.65 3.68 1.76
CA ASN A 81 -10.08 5.00 1.98
C ASN A 81 -9.76 5.24 3.44
N ASN A 82 -8.82 6.14 3.66
CA ASN A 82 -8.53 6.67 5.00
C ASN A 82 -8.13 5.60 6.00
N GLN A 83 -7.37 4.62 5.54
CA GLN A 83 -6.88 3.56 6.41
C GLN A 83 -5.37 3.45 6.27
N SER A 84 -4.77 2.85 7.27
CA SER A 84 -3.38 2.46 7.19
C SER A 84 -3.37 1.01 6.75
N ILE A 85 -3.10 0.77 5.49
CA ILE A 85 -3.18 -0.56 4.92
C ILE A 85 -1.79 -1.16 4.86
N VAL A 86 -1.58 -2.23 5.61
CA VAL A 86 -0.33 -2.96 5.63
C VAL A 86 -0.35 -4.06 4.59
N SER A 87 -1.47 -4.75 4.45
CA SER A 87 -1.55 -5.85 3.49
C SER A 87 -2.95 -5.99 2.93
N ILE A 88 -3.01 -6.49 1.71
CA ILE A 88 -4.27 -6.88 1.07
C ILE A 88 -4.07 -8.28 0.51
N THR A 89 -4.93 -9.19 0.89
CA THR A 89 -4.94 -10.55 0.37
C THR A 89 -6.13 -10.69 -0.57
N VAL A 90 -5.87 -11.15 -1.78
CA VAL A 90 -6.90 -11.26 -2.80
C VAL A 90 -6.93 -12.69 -3.32
N THR A 91 -8.14 -13.24 -3.46
CA THR A 91 -8.38 -14.49 -4.17
C THR A 91 -9.24 -14.14 -5.38
N SER A 92 -8.65 -14.22 -6.56
CA SER A 92 -9.36 -13.84 -7.78
C SER A 92 -10.27 -14.97 -8.25
N GLY A 93 -11.24 -14.60 -9.08
CA GLY A 93 -12.13 -15.57 -9.66
C GLY A 93 -11.46 -16.46 -10.69
N ALA A 94 -12.14 -17.49 -11.09
CA ALA A 94 -11.54 -18.51 -11.94
C ALA A 94 -11.29 -18.04 -13.38
N ALA A 95 -11.96 -16.99 -13.83
CA ALA A 95 -11.91 -16.59 -15.22
C ALA A 95 -11.35 -15.19 -15.45
N GLY A 96 -10.92 -14.50 -14.44
CA GLY A 96 -10.40 -13.14 -14.63
C GLY A 96 -9.52 -12.69 -13.51
N THR A 97 -8.78 -11.62 -13.76
CA THR A 97 -7.84 -11.05 -12.79
C THR A 97 -8.58 -10.19 -11.77
N CYS A 98 -7.88 -9.85 -10.71
CA CYS A 98 -8.34 -8.84 -9.77
C CYS A 98 -7.24 -7.81 -9.67
N ASP A 99 -7.57 -6.55 -9.94
CA ASP A 99 -6.58 -5.50 -10.01
C ASP A 99 -6.66 -4.64 -8.76
N ILE A 100 -5.50 -4.24 -8.24
CA ILE A 100 -5.41 -3.37 -7.08
C ILE A 100 -4.61 -2.15 -7.46
N LEU A 101 -5.19 -0.98 -7.26
CA LEU A 101 -4.47 0.28 -7.41
C LEU A 101 -4.44 0.95 -6.05
N ALA A 102 -3.26 1.10 -5.48
CA ALA A 102 -3.12 1.63 -4.13
C ALA A 102 -2.30 2.91 -4.14
N GLN A 103 -2.68 3.84 -3.30
CA GLN A 103 -1.87 5.02 -3.04
C GLN A 103 -1.04 4.74 -1.79
N VAL A 104 0.27 4.81 -1.92
CA VAL A 104 1.18 4.45 -0.85
C VAL A 104 1.98 5.65 -0.40
N THR A 105 2.39 5.61 0.85
CA THR A 105 3.22 6.66 1.42
C THR A 105 4.38 6.00 2.14
N PRO A 106 5.59 6.54 1.99
CA PRO A 106 6.77 5.92 2.60
C PRO A 106 6.72 5.95 4.11
N ILE A 107 7.34 4.96 4.73
CA ILE A 107 7.39 4.89 6.18
C ILE A 107 8.78 5.27 6.71
N TYR A 108 9.69 5.66 5.86
CA TYR A 108 11.05 5.93 6.28
C TYR A 108 11.20 7.23 7.06
N VAL A 109 10.20 8.08 7.01
CA VAL A 109 10.32 9.41 7.62
C VAL A 109 10.58 9.32 9.11
N SER A 110 9.87 8.47 9.80
CA SER A 110 10.06 8.33 11.24
C SER A 110 11.43 7.77 11.56
N THR A 111 11.95 6.88 10.74
CA THR A 111 13.27 6.33 10.94
C THR A 111 14.33 7.40 10.79
N GLU A 112 14.19 8.26 9.83
CA GLU A 112 15.13 9.32 9.64
C GLU A 112 15.14 10.28 10.83
N ALA A 113 13.99 10.60 11.33
CA ALA A 113 13.91 11.49 12.48
C ALA A 113 14.60 10.88 13.68
N GLN A 114 14.45 9.59 13.89
CA GLN A 114 15.11 8.93 14.99
C GLN A 114 16.61 8.96 14.85
N ARG A 115 17.10 8.77 13.65
CA ARG A 115 18.51 8.74 13.44
C ARG A 115 19.15 10.07 13.73
N PHE A 116 18.51 11.13 13.32
CA PHE A 116 19.08 12.44 13.57
C PHE A 116 19.15 12.76 15.03
N ARG A 117 18.20 12.29 15.80
CA ARG A 117 18.26 12.57 17.21
C ARG A 117 19.40 11.87 17.88
N THR A 118 19.82 10.75 17.37
CA THR A 118 20.88 10.03 18.00
C THR A 118 22.24 10.52 17.60
N GLU A 119 22.33 11.24 16.53
CA GLU A 119 23.55 11.69 16.10
C GLU A 119 23.76 12.97 16.39
N ARG A 120 23.56 13.56 16.72
CA ARG A 120 23.87 14.73 16.77
C ARG A 120 23.65 15.20 17.63
N GLY A 121 23.52 14.31 17.69
CA GLY A 121 23.27 14.48 18.68
C GLY A 121 22.92 14.69 18.77
#